data_48a4deb098499ae65843d1a5c0f8886a
#
_entry.id   48a4deb098499ae65843d1a5c0f8886a
#
_cell.length_a   1.000
_cell.length_b   1.000
_cell.length_c   1.000
_cell.angle_alpha   90.00
_cell.angle_beta   90.00
_cell.angle_gamma   90.00
#
_symmetry.space_group_name_H-M   'P 1'
#
loop_
_entity.id
_entity.type
_entity.pdbx_description
1 polymer ?
#
loop_
_entity_poly.entity_id
_entity_poly.type
_entity_poly.pdbx_seq_one_letter_code
_entity_poly.pdbx_strand_id
1 'polypeptide(L)'
;MKTISVLGATGSIGDSTLDVVARHPDRYRVYALSAHRNVDKLLTLAVQHRPEVLAVSDAQAAAGFEARLRAAGVTARLAVGPDELVEVAGTPGIDAVMAAIVGAAGLAPTLAAARGARSVLLANKESIVMAGALFGAACRQSGVTLLPVDSEHNAIFQCLPDRATGVDSHRAVRRLILTASGGPFRTWTPERIAAATPEQACKHPKWSMGRKISVDSATLMNKGLELIEAQFLFDMPPEQLDVIIHPQSIIHSMVEYVDGSVLAQLGNPDMRVPIAHALAYPERFDSGVSSLDLVAAGTLQFEEPDETRFPCLRLAREAMRAGGGAPCVLNAANEVSVQNFLDGRVGFADIARINEAVLTALGNPAAPDSLADTLALDATARRLAEQQIAA
;
A
#
# COMPACT_ATOMS: atom_id res chain seq x y z
N MET A 1 -3.07 -18.88 -19.91
CA MET A 1 -3.92 -17.88 -19.22
C MET A 1 -3.57 -17.94 -17.74
N LYS A 2 -3.11 -16.82 -17.14
CA LYS A 2 -2.75 -16.75 -15.71
C LYS A 2 -4.02 -16.58 -14.86
N THR A 3 -4.08 -17.25 -13.73
CA THR A 3 -5.16 -17.09 -12.74
C THR A 3 -4.82 -15.99 -11.74
N ILE A 4 -5.77 -15.10 -11.46
CA ILE A 4 -5.57 -13.99 -10.52
C ILE A 4 -6.66 -13.95 -9.44
N SER A 5 -6.24 -13.75 -8.20
CA SER A 5 -7.12 -13.37 -7.08
C SER A 5 -6.95 -11.88 -6.77
N VAL A 6 -8.06 -11.16 -6.54
CA VAL A 6 -8.03 -9.73 -6.18
C VAL A 6 -8.62 -9.55 -4.80
N LEU A 7 -7.75 -9.36 -3.82
CA LEU A 7 -8.12 -9.09 -2.44
C LEU A 7 -8.39 -7.59 -2.29
N GLY A 8 -9.61 -7.22 -1.84
CA GLY A 8 -10.04 -5.83 -1.82
C GLY A 8 -10.55 -5.33 -3.18
N ALA A 9 -11.24 -6.21 -3.94
CA ALA A 9 -11.71 -5.95 -5.30
C ALA A 9 -12.63 -4.74 -5.45
N THR A 10 -13.31 -4.33 -4.39
CA THR A 10 -14.24 -3.19 -4.40
C THR A 10 -13.59 -1.85 -4.09
N GLY A 11 -12.28 -1.82 -3.82
CA GLY A 11 -11.47 -0.61 -3.63
C GLY A 11 -10.93 -0.05 -4.95
N SER A 12 -10.25 1.10 -4.90
CA SER A 12 -9.67 1.77 -6.08
C SER A 12 -8.62 0.94 -6.80
N ILE A 13 -7.75 0.24 -6.06
CA ILE A 13 -6.75 -0.67 -6.65
C ILE A 13 -7.43 -1.88 -7.27
N GLY A 14 -8.48 -2.42 -6.63
CA GLY A 14 -9.30 -3.48 -7.20
C GLY A 14 -9.92 -3.09 -8.53
N ASP A 15 -10.51 -1.89 -8.62
CA ASP A 15 -11.08 -1.35 -9.86
C ASP A 15 -10.03 -1.23 -10.96
N SER A 16 -8.89 -0.61 -10.66
CA SER A 16 -7.80 -0.45 -11.62
C SER A 16 -7.23 -1.80 -12.07
N THR A 17 -7.13 -2.77 -11.15
CA THR A 17 -6.68 -4.13 -11.48
C THR A 17 -7.65 -4.82 -12.44
N LEU A 18 -8.93 -4.76 -12.13
CA LEU A 18 -9.96 -5.41 -12.94
C LEU A 18 -10.17 -4.71 -14.28
N ASP A 19 -9.96 -3.38 -14.39
CA ASP A 19 -9.91 -2.67 -15.68
C ASP A 19 -8.76 -3.19 -16.55
N VAL A 20 -7.55 -3.32 -15.99
CA VAL A 20 -6.39 -3.88 -16.72
C VAL A 20 -6.64 -5.33 -17.13
N VAL A 21 -7.15 -6.17 -16.22
CA VAL A 21 -7.48 -7.58 -16.51
C VAL A 21 -8.52 -7.70 -17.63
N ALA A 22 -9.55 -6.87 -17.63
CA ALA A 22 -10.60 -6.87 -18.64
C ALA A 22 -10.11 -6.48 -20.04
N ARG A 23 -9.02 -5.72 -20.13
CA ARG A 23 -8.36 -5.37 -21.41
C ARG A 23 -7.55 -6.53 -22.01
N HIS A 24 -7.21 -7.53 -21.20
CA HIS A 24 -6.39 -8.68 -21.60
C HIS A 24 -7.08 -10.02 -21.28
N PRO A 25 -8.29 -10.28 -21.82
CA PRO A 25 -9.10 -11.46 -21.48
C PRO A 25 -8.47 -12.78 -21.96
N ASP A 26 -7.54 -12.71 -22.91
CA ASP A 26 -6.75 -13.84 -23.39
C ASP A 26 -5.60 -14.23 -22.44
N ARG A 27 -5.17 -13.29 -21.55
CA ARG A 27 -4.03 -13.48 -20.64
C ARG A 27 -4.45 -13.87 -19.25
N TYR A 28 -5.59 -13.37 -18.74
CA TYR A 28 -5.99 -13.48 -17.34
C TYR A 28 -7.38 -14.08 -17.17
N ARG A 29 -7.52 -14.87 -16.11
CA ARG A 29 -8.80 -15.36 -15.58
C ARG A 29 -8.87 -15.03 -14.10
N VAL A 30 -9.98 -14.46 -13.67
CA VAL A 30 -10.21 -14.12 -12.26
C VAL A 30 -10.62 -15.40 -11.52
N TYR A 31 -9.83 -15.80 -10.53
CA TYR A 31 -10.13 -16.92 -9.63
C TYR A 31 -10.98 -16.45 -8.46
N ALA A 32 -10.54 -15.42 -7.73
CA ALA A 32 -11.26 -14.93 -6.56
C ALA A 32 -11.34 -13.42 -6.51
N LEU A 33 -12.47 -12.92 -5.98
CA LEU A 33 -12.68 -11.51 -5.63
C LEU A 33 -13.08 -11.41 -4.17
N SER A 34 -12.53 -10.42 -3.45
CA SER A 34 -12.96 -10.18 -2.07
C SER A 34 -13.47 -8.77 -1.83
N ALA A 35 -14.37 -8.64 -0.86
CA ALA A 35 -14.85 -7.37 -0.32
C ALA A 35 -15.00 -7.46 1.21
N HIS A 36 -15.04 -6.32 1.89
CA HIS A 36 -15.46 -6.27 3.30
C HIS A 36 -16.97 -6.21 3.40
N ARG A 37 -17.59 -5.07 3.03
CA ARG A 37 -19.04 -4.82 3.16
C ARG A 37 -19.74 -4.50 1.85
N ASN A 38 -19.00 -4.07 0.83
CA ASN A 38 -19.59 -3.61 -0.42
C ASN A 38 -19.99 -4.78 -1.32
N VAL A 39 -21.00 -5.54 -0.88
CA VAL A 39 -21.51 -6.72 -1.62
C VAL A 39 -22.25 -6.34 -2.90
N ASP A 40 -22.78 -5.12 -3.01
CA ASP A 40 -23.46 -4.64 -4.23
C ASP A 40 -22.46 -4.50 -5.37
N LYS A 41 -21.35 -3.85 -5.11
CA LYS A 41 -20.26 -3.74 -6.08
C LYS A 41 -19.62 -5.10 -6.37
N LEU A 42 -19.46 -5.94 -5.34
CA LEU A 42 -18.91 -7.29 -5.51
C LEU A 42 -19.81 -8.14 -6.43
N LEU A 43 -21.14 -8.02 -6.33
CA LEU A 43 -22.09 -8.69 -7.24
C LEU A 43 -21.89 -8.25 -8.68
N THR A 44 -21.77 -6.94 -8.92
CA THR A 44 -21.51 -6.38 -10.25
C THR A 44 -20.23 -6.94 -10.85
N LEU A 45 -19.15 -6.96 -10.05
CA LEU A 45 -17.85 -7.52 -10.47
C LEU A 45 -17.94 -9.03 -10.72
N ALA A 46 -18.71 -9.77 -9.91
CA ALA A 46 -18.90 -11.20 -10.06
C ALA A 46 -19.64 -11.56 -11.37
N VAL A 47 -20.65 -10.77 -11.74
CA VAL A 47 -21.35 -10.92 -13.04
C VAL A 47 -20.41 -10.69 -14.21
N GLN A 48 -19.56 -9.65 -14.11
CA GLN A 48 -18.63 -9.27 -15.17
C GLN A 48 -17.47 -10.24 -15.35
N HIS A 49 -16.81 -10.64 -14.26
CA HIS A 49 -15.55 -11.40 -14.29
C HIS A 49 -15.71 -12.89 -14.03
N ARG A 50 -16.88 -13.34 -13.60
CA ARG A 50 -17.23 -14.76 -13.36
C ARG A 50 -16.17 -15.52 -12.56
N PRO A 51 -15.82 -15.05 -11.33
CA PRO A 51 -14.83 -15.72 -10.50
C PRO A 51 -15.34 -17.09 -10.03
N GLU A 52 -14.42 -17.97 -9.61
CA GLU A 52 -14.75 -19.24 -8.97
C GLU A 52 -15.11 -19.06 -7.50
N VAL A 53 -14.51 -18.05 -6.84
CA VAL A 53 -14.69 -17.79 -5.41
C VAL A 53 -14.97 -16.30 -5.16
N LEU A 54 -15.91 -16.02 -4.27
CA LEU A 54 -16.17 -14.71 -3.70
C LEU A 54 -15.95 -14.77 -2.19
N ALA A 55 -15.15 -13.86 -1.64
CA ALA A 55 -14.91 -13.77 -0.20
C ALA A 55 -15.48 -12.46 0.35
N VAL A 56 -16.30 -12.55 1.40
CA VAL A 56 -16.86 -11.40 2.12
C VAL A 56 -16.43 -11.50 3.58
N SER A 57 -15.57 -10.61 4.04
CA SER A 57 -15.01 -10.70 5.40
C SER A 57 -15.99 -10.27 6.50
N ASP A 58 -17.03 -9.48 6.19
CA ASP A 58 -18.09 -9.11 7.12
C ASP A 58 -19.28 -10.08 6.98
N ALA A 59 -19.53 -10.90 8.00
CA ALA A 59 -20.59 -11.90 7.98
C ALA A 59 -22.00 -11.27 7.91
N GLN A 60 -22.20 -10.08 8.45
CA GLN A 60 -23.49 -9.38 8.37
C GLN A 60 -23.78 -8.90 6.95
N ALA A 61 -22.76 -8.35 6.28
CA ALA A 61 -22.89 -7.94 4.88
C ALA A 61 -23.08 -9.13 3.93
N ALA A 62 -22.57 -10.31 4.28
CA ALA A 62 -22.77 -11.55 3.52
C ALA A 62 -24.18 -12.13 3.64
N ALA A 63 -24.97 -11.69 4.62
CA ALA A 63 -26.32 -12.23 4.84
C ALA A 63 -27.20 -12.04 3.59
N GLY A 64 -27.76 -13.14 3.08
CA GLY A 64 -28.59 -13.15 1.88
C GLY A 64 -27.84 -12.96 0.54
N PHE A 65 -26.52 -12.77 0.57
CA PHE A 65 -25.74 -12.50 -0.64
C PHE A 65 -25.71 -13.71 -1.58
N GLU A 66 -25.69 -14.92 -1.05
CA GLU A 66 -25.73 -16.15 -1.86
C GLU A 66 -27.02 -16.27 -2.70
N ALA A 67 -28.18 -15.87 -2.16
CA ALA A 67 -29.44 -15.83 -2.91
C ALA A 67 -29.38 -14.81 -4.07
N ARG A 68 -28.73 -13.66 -3.83
CA ARG A 68 -28.53 -12.63 -4.86
C ARG A 68 -27.59 -13.11 -5.97
N LEU A 69 -26.53 -13.84 -5.63
CA LEU A 69 -25.62 -14.45 -6.61
C LEU A 69 -26.36 -15.43 -7.51
N ARG A 70 -27.16 -16.32 -6.91
CA ARG A 70 -27.99 -17.28 -7.67
C ARG A 70 -28.98 -16.57 -8.59
N ALA A 71 -29.66 -15.53 -8.10
CA ALA A 71 -30.59 -14.75 -8.91
C ALA A 71 -29.90 -14.04 -10.09
N ALA A 72 -28.62 -13.66 -9.94
CA ALA A 72 -27.82 -13.05 -10.99
C ALA A 72 -27.09 -14.08 -11.91
N GLY A 73 -27.34 -15.38 -11.72
CA GLY A 73 -26.70 -16.45 -12.53
C GLY A 73 -25.19 -16.60 -12.26
N VAL A 74 -24.74 -16.24 -11.05
CA VAL A 74 -23.35 -16.41 -10.60
C VAL A 74 -23.23 -17.70 -9.79
N THR A 75 -22.32 -18.57 -10.21
CA THR A 75 -22.11 -19.90 -9.60
C THR A 75 -20.90 -19.96 -8.66
N ALA A 76 -20.26 -18.82 -8.36
CA ALA A 76 -19.10 -18.75 -7.49
C ALA A 76 -19.39 -19.28 -6.08
N ARG A 77 -18.41 -19.97 -5.48
CA ARG A 77 -18.43 -20.33 -4.05
C ARG A 77 -18.35 -19.06 -3.22
N LEU A 78 -19.22 -18.91 -2.23
CA LEU A 78 -19.16 -17.81 -1.27
C LEU A 78 -18.38 -18.26 -0.03
N ALA A 79 -17.30 -17.56 0.28
CA ALA A 79 -16.49 -17.67 1.50
C ALA A 79 -16.86 -16.49 2.43
N VAL A 80 -17.15 -16.76 3.70
CA VAL A 80 -17.64 -15.75 4.64
C VAL A 80 -16.79 -15.70 5.90
N GLY A 81 -16.35 -14.51 6.24
CA GLY A 81 -15.54 -14.24 7.42
C GLY A 81 -14.05 -14.06 7.12
N PRO A 82 -13.30 -13.56 8.12
CA PRO A 82 -11.87 -13.27 7.96
C PRO A 82 -11.02 -14.54 7.74
N ASP A 83 -11.35 -15.64 8.39
CA ASP A 83 -10.58 -16.90 8.27
C ASP A 83 -10.73 -17.49 6.86
N GLU A 84 -11.94 -17.53 6.33
CA GLU A 84 -12.21 -17.96 4.95
C GLU A 84 -11.49 -17.06 3.92
N LEU A 85 -11.42 -15.76 4.20
CA LEU A 85 -10.65 -14.83 3.35
C LEU A 85 -9.15 -15.19 3.33
N VAL A 86 -8.58 -15.56 4.48
CA VAL A 86 -7.19 -16.00 4.60
C VAL A 86 -6.96 -17.30 3.82
N GLU A 87 -7.88 -18.26 3.91
CA GLU A 87 -7.81 -19.52 3.14
C GLU A 87 -7.87 -19.25 1.63
N VAL A 88 -8.79 -18.40 1.17
CA VAL A 88 -8.89 -18.00 -0.25
C VAL A 88 -7.63 -17.30 -0.73
N ALA A 89 -7.06 -16.43 0.09
CA ALA A 89 -5.82 -15.73 -0.24
C ALA A 89 -4.62 -16.69 -0.37
N GLY A 90 -4.58 -17.72 0.46
CA GLY A 90 -3.52 -18.73 0.48
C GLY A 90 -3.74 -19.92 -0.48
N THR A 91 -4.75 -19.87 -1.36
CA THR A 91 -5.03 -20.97 -2.30
C THR A 91 -3.79 -21.32 -3.13
N PRO A 92 -3.30 -22.57 -3.09
CA PRO A 92 -2.12 -22.96 -3.83
C PRO A 92 -2.32 -22.92 -5.35
N GLY A 93 -1.26 -22.55 -6.08
CA GLY A 93 -1.24 -22.61 -7.52
C GLY A 93 -1.88 -21.42 -8.24
N ILE A 94 -2.33 -20.40 -7.53
CA ILE A 94 -2.75 -19.13 -8.11
C ILE A 94 -1.52 -18.41 -8.67
N ASP A 95 -1.57 -17.95 -9.93
CA ASP A 95 -0.43 -17.33 -10.60
C ASP A 95 -0.12 -15.95 -10.02
N ALA A 96 -1.14 -15.18 -9.65
CA ALA A 96 -0.97 -13.87 -9.06
C ALA A 96 -2.07 -13.55 -8.03
N VAL A 97 -1.68 -12.95 -6.90
CA VAL A 97 -2.62 -12.39 -5.93
C VAL A 97 -2.37 -10.89 -5.81
N MET A 98 -3.38 -10.09 -6.17
CA MET A 98 -3.38 -8.64 -5.90
C MET A 98 -3.78 -8.41 -4.43
N ALA A 99 -2.84 -8.00 -3.61
CA ALA A 99 -3.04 -7.72 -2.20
C ALA A 99 -3.38 -6.23 -2.00
N ALA A 100 -4.68 -5.89 -2.06
CA ALA A 100 -5.17 -4.51 -2.05
C ALA A 100 -6.18 -4.21 -0.91
N ILE A 101 -6.16 -5.00 0.16
CA ILE A 101 -6.91 -4.70 1.38
C ILE A 101 -6.13 -3.66 2.18
N VAL A 102 -6.76 -2.53 2.48
CA VAL A 102 -6.13 -1.39 3.17
C VAL A 102 -5.95 -1.68 4.67
N GLY A 103 -4.84 -1.22 5.23
CA GLY A 103 -4.55 -1.26 6.67
C GLY A 103 -4.20 -2.65 7.20
N ALA A 104 -4.18 -2.77 8.53
CA ALA A 104 -3.82 -3.99 9.25
C ALA A 104 -4.67 -5.22 8.89
N ALA A 105 -5.93 -5.01 8.46
CA ALA A 105 -6.83 -6.08 8.02
C ALA A 105 -6.29 -6.89 6.82
N GLY A 106 -5.40 -6.30 6.05
CA GLY A 106 -4.75 -6.95 4.91
C GLY A 106 -3.59 -7.87 5.29
N LEU A 107 -3.05 -7.78 6.51
CA LEU A 107 -1.82 -8.49 6.90
C LEU A 107 -1.94 -10.02 6.78
N ALA A 108 -2.93 -10.61 7.44
CA ALA A 108 -3.11 -12.07 7.46
C ALA A 108 -3.35 -12.64 6.05
N PRO A 109 -4.29 -12.12 5.23
CA PRO A 109 -4.50 -12.62 3.88
C PRO A 109 -3.29 -12.37 2.96
N THR A 110 -2.55 -11.23 3.10
CA THR A 110 -1.35 -10.98 2.31
C THR A 110 -0.23 -11.96 2.66
N LEU A 111 -0.05 -12.28 3.94
CA LEU A 111 0.93 -13.29 4.38
C LEU A 111 0.55 -14.70 3.90
N ALA A 112 -0.73 -15.04 3.89
CA ALA A 112 -1.23 -16.31 3.33
C ALA A 112 -0.96 -16.38 1.82
N ALA A 113 -1.22 -15.31 1.08
CA ALA A 113 -0.90 -15.21 -0.34
C ALA A 113 0.60 -15.41 -0.63
N ALA A 114 1.48 -14.85 0.22
CA ALA A 114 2.93 -15.03 0.09
C ALA A 114 3.39 -16.49 0.27
N ARG A 115 2.57 -17.34 0.89
CA ARG A 115 2.87 -18.77 1.09
C ARG A 115 2.27 -19.67 0.00
N GLY A 116 1.18 -19.24 -0.65
CA GLY A 116 0.41 -20.08 -1.57
C GLY A 116 0.51 -19.71 -3.05
N ALA A 117 0.69 -18.44 -3.36
CA ALA A 117 0.70 -17.93 -4.74
C ALA A 117 2.09 -18.02 -5.39
N ARG A 118 2.12 -17.95 -6.73
CA ARG A 118 3.38 -17.81 -7.48
C ARG A 118 3.93 -16.39 -7.42
N SER A 119 3.04 -15.39 -7.44
CA SER A 119 3.41 -14.00 -7.25
C SER A 119 2.39 -13.25 -6.40
N VAL A 120 2.88 -12.29 -5.60
CA VAL A 120 2.05 -11.35 -4.85
C VAL A 120 2.33 -9.96 -5.41
N LEU A 121 1.27 -9.32 -5.90
CA LEU A 121 1.26 -7.93 -6.34
C LEU A 121 0.86 -7.09 -5.12
N LEU A 122 1.85 -6.48 -4.50
CA LEU A 122 1.69 -5.84 -3.19
C LEU A 122 1.24 -4.39 -3.33
N ALA A 123 0.00 -4.12 -2.95
CA ALA A 123 -0.56 -2.77 -2.85
C ALA A 123 -0.89 -2.36 -1.40
N ASN A 124 -0.83 -3.30 -0.46
CA ASN A 124 -1.01 -3.08 0.98
C ASN A 124 0.34 -2.87 1.66
N LYS A 125 0.79 -1.62 1.74
CA LYS A 125 2.05 -1.25 2.39
C LYS A 125 2.07 -1.55 3.89
N GLU A 126 0.90 -1.43 4.54
CA GLU A 126 0.78 -1.63 5.97
C GLU A 126 1.19 -3.05 6.39
N SER A 127 0.96 -4.06 5.56
CA SER A 127 1.40 -5.45 5.83
C SER A 127 2.92 -5.55 5.95
N ILE A 128 3.68 -4.87 5.08
CA ILE A 128 5.15 -4.85 5.14
C ILE A 128 5.62 -3.98 6.31
N VAL A 129 5.01 -2.83 6.53
CA VAL A 129 5.36 -1.94 7.65
C VAL A 129 5.20 -2.65 8.99
N MET A 130 4.09 -3.41 9.15
CA MET A 130 3.80 -4.12 10.41
C MET A 130 4.65 -5.36 10.62
N ALA A 131 4.96 -6.11 9.56
CA ALA A 131 5.51 -7.46 9.65
C ALA A 131 6.57 -7.77 8.56
N GLY A 132 7.38 -6.78 8.16
CA GLY A 132 8.31 -6.90 7.03
C GLY A 132 9.28 -8.08 7.16
N ALA A 133 9.83 -8.32 8.35
CA ALA A 133 10.72 -9.46 8.60
C ALA A 133 10.02 -10.81 8.40
N LEU A 134 8.78 -10.96 8.94
CA LEU A 134 7.96 -12.17 8.76
C LEU A 134 7.57 -12.38 7.30
N PHE A 135 7.21 -11.29 6.63
CA PHE A 135 6.85 -11.32 5.22
C PHE A 135 8.03 -11.73 4.35
N GLY A 136 9.19 -11.13 4.56
CA GLY A 136 10.43 -11.50 3.87
C GLY A 136 10.83 -12.96 4.11
N ALA A 137 10.69 -13.46 5.34
CA ALA A 137 10.91 -14.87 5.65
C ALA A 137 9.94 -15.80 4.90
N ALA A 138 8.64 -15.46 4.88
CA ALA A 138 7.63 -16.22 4.14
C ALA A 138 7.94 -16.26 2.63
N CYS A 139 8.29 -15.12 2.04
CA CYS A 139 8.66 -15.03 0.62
C CYS A 139 9.90 -15.88 0.29
N ARG A 140 10.95 -15.83 1.12
CA ARG A 140 12.15 -16.68 0.91
C ARG A 140 11.83 -18.16 1.02
N GLN A 141 10.98 -18.56 1.97
CA GLN A 141 10.61 -19.94 2.19
C GLN A 141 9.75 -20.52 1.06
N SER A 142 8.81 -19.74 0.53
CA SER A 142 7.89 -20.18 -0.54
C SER A 142 8.47 -19.99 -1.94
N GLY A 143 9.47 -19.13 -2.11
CA GLY A 143 9.99 -18.75 -3.43
C GLY A 143 9.04 -17.84 -4.23
N VAL A 144 8.02 -17.26 -3.58
CA VAL A 144 7.06 -16.35 -4.21
C VAL A 144 7.76 -15.12 -4.78
N THR A 145 7.34 -14.68 -5.96
CA THR A 145 7.79 -13.41 -6.52
C THR A 145 6.96 -12.27 -5.95
N LEU A 146 7.59 -11.36 -5.20
CA LEU A 146 6.96 -10.16 -4.66
C LEU A 146 7.15 -9.00 -5.63
N LEU A 147 6.05 -8.42 -6.09
CA LEU A 147 6.03 -7.33 -7.06
C LEU A 147 5.34 -6.10 -6.44
N PRO A 148 6.02 -4.96 -6.29
CA PRO A 148 5.42 -3.77 -5.74
C PRO A 148 4.41 -3.15 -6.71
N VAL A 149 3.28 -2.69 -6.18
CA VAL A 149 2.21 -2.01 -6.94
C VAL A 149 2.13 -0.54 -6.57
N ASP A 150 2.50 -0.15 -5.35
CA ASP A 150 2.62 1.26 -5.00
C ASP A 150 3.52 1.96 -6.02
N SER A 151 3.10 3.13 -6.53
CA SER A 151 3.71 3.77 -7.70
C SER A 151 5.19 4.06 -7.49
N GLU A 152 5.58 4.49 -6.31
CA GLU A 152 6.95 4.83 -5.94
C GLU A 152 7.84 3.59 -5.88
N HIS A 153 7.36 2.52 -5.27
CA HIS A 153 8.11 1.27 -5.17
C HIS A 153 8.19 0.54 -6.51
N ASN A 154 7.11 0.59 -7.29
CA ASN A 154 7.12 0.05 -8.65
C ASN A 154 8.11 0.81 -9.54
N ALA A 155 8.21 2.13 -9.38
CA ALA A 155 9.19 2.97 -10.07
C ALA A 155 10.63 2.58 -9.72
N ILE A 156 10.93 2.40 -8.42
CA ILE A 156 12.25 1.92 -7.95
C ILE A 156 12.55 0.55 -8.57
N PHE A 157 11.58 -0.38 -8.49
CA PHE A 157 11.73 -1.74 -9.03
C PHE A 157 12.05 -1.72 -10.53
N GLN A 158 11.47 -0.80 -11.30
CA GLN A 158 11.76 -0.63 -12.72
C GLN A 158 13.14 -0.02 -13.01
N CYS A 159 13.68 0.76 -12.08
CA CYS A 159 14.97 1.45 -12.23
C CYS A 159 16.14 0.66 -11.65
N LEU A 160 15.90 -0.37 -10.82
CA LEU A 160 16.94 -1.24 -10.29
C LEU A 160 17.50 -2.18 -11.37
N PRO A 161 18.75 -2.64 -11.23
CA PRO A 161 19.30 -3.65 -12.11
C PRO A 161 18.47 -4.94 -12.06
N ASP A 162 18.30 -5.59 -13.19
CA ASP A 162 17.68 -6.91 -13.23
C ASP A 162 18.51 -7.91 -12.42
N ARG A 163 17.88 -8.57 -11.45
CA ARG A 163 18.52 -9.61 -10.62
C ARG A 163 19.08 -10.77 -11.48
N ALA A 164 18.51 -11.02 -12.65
CA ALA A 164 18.99 -12.02 -13.59
C ALA A 164 20.39 -11.71 -14.15
N THR A 165 20.82 -10.45 -14.12
CA THR A 165 22.18 -10.06 -14.57
C THR A 165 23.28 -10.40 -13.58
N GLY A 166 22.95 -10.86 -12.36
CA GLY A 166 23.91 -11.14 -11.30
C GLY A 166 24.57 -9.90 -10.69
N VAL A 167 24.09 -8.71 -11.04
CA VAL A 167 24.56 -7.46 -10.43
C VAL A 167 24.01 -7.37 -9.01
N ASP A 168 24.90 -7.23 -8.03
CA ASP A 168 24.53 -6.93 -6.64
C ASP A 168 24.02 -5.49 -6.58
N SER A 169 22.69 -5.33 -6.49
CA SER A 169 22.05 -4.01 -6.44
C SER A 169 22.54 -3.17 -5.27
N HIS A 170 22.88 -3.79 -4.12
CA HIS A 170 23.39 -3.06 -2.96
C HIS A 170 24.73 -2.37 -3.24
N ARG A 171 25.61 -2.98 -4.04
CA ARG A 171 26.90 -2.39 -4.39
C ARG A 171 26.80 -1.32 -5.47
N ALA A 172 25.83 -1.44 -6.37
CA ALA A 172 25.67 -0.52 -7.48
C ALA A 172 24.85 0.73 -7.10
N VAL A 173 23.94 0.60 -6.14
CA VAL A 173 23.02 1.67 -5.74
C VAL A 173 23.64 2.50 -4.60
N ARG A 174 23.68 3.82 -4.78
CA ARG A 174 24.05 4.76 -3.73
C ARG A 174 22.88 5.05 -2.79
N ARG A 175 21.71 5.35 -3.35
CA ARG A 175 20.46 5.56 -2.60
C ARG A 175 19.22 5.42 -3.48
N LEU A 176 18.09 5.15 -2.84
CA LEU A 176 16.76 5.20 -3.41
C LEU A 176 16.11 6.53 -3.03
N ILE A 177 15.48 7.21 -3.98
CA ILE A 177 14.86 8.52 -3.77
C ILE A 177 13.38 8.40 -4.10
N LEU A 178 12.54 8.41 -3.05
CA LEU A 178 11.10 8.41 -3.19
C LEU A 178 10.61 9.83 -3.44
N THR A 179 9.72 10.02 -4.41
CA THR A 179 9.09 11.31 -4.63
C THR A 179 7.77 11.40 -3.86
N ALA A 180 7.41 12.61 -3.42
CA ALA A 180 6.13 12.91 -2.80
C ALA A 180 5.50 14.15 -3.47
N SER A 181 4.18 14.20 -3.60
CA SER A 181 3.49 15.40 -4.08
C SER A 181 3.61 16.60 -3.11
N GLY A 182 3.94 16.33 -1.86
CA GLY A 182 3.89 17.29 -0.75
C GLY A 182 2.49 17.47 -0.14
N GLY A 183 1.49 16.77 -0.68
CA GLY A 183 0.11 16.80 -0.17
C GLY A 183 -0.60 18.13 -0.43
N PRO A 184 -1.86 18.25 0.04
CA PRO A 184 -2.68 19.45 -0.18
C PRO A 184 -2.19 20.68 0.60
N PHE A 185 -1.38 20.49 1.64
CA PHE A 185 -0.96 21.56 2.55
C PHE A 185 0.47 22.04 2.33
N ARG A 186 1.14 21.60 1.27
CA ARG A 186 2.53 21.90 0.95
C ARG A 186 2.88 23.42 1.06
N THR A 187 1.98 24.29 0.61
CA THR A 187 2.17 25.74 0.60
C THR A 187 1.46 26.48 1.74
N TRP A 188 0.87 25.75 2.70
CA TRP A 188 0.13 26.36 3.80
C TRP A 188 1.05 26.78 4.96
N THR A 189 0.65 27.82 5.70
CA THR A 189 1.33 28.19 6.96
C THR A 189 1.02 27.18 8.07
N PRO A 190 1.88 27.08 9.11
CA PRO A 190 1.64 26.16 10.24
C PRO A 190 0.28 26.38 10.92
N GLU A 191 -0.15 27.62 11.09
CA GLU A 191 -1.43 27.97 11.74
C GLU A 191 -2.61 27.46 10.91
N ARG A 192 -2.52 27.58 9.59
CA ARG A 192 -3.55 27.08 8.67
C ARG A 192 -3.57 25.56 8.63
N ILE A 193 -2.41 24.91 8.68
CA ILE A 193 -2.30 23.43 8.76
C ILE A 193 -2.96 22.92 10.05
N ALA A 194 -2.69 23.57 11.19
CA ALA A 194 -3.28 23.18 12.47
C ALA A 194 -4.82 23.25 12.48
N ALA A 195 -5.40 24.17 11.72
CA ALA A 195 -6.85 24.34 11.56
C ALA A 195 -7.46 23.55 10.38
N ALA A 196 -6.71 22.62 9.75
CA ALA A 196 -7.17 21.88 8.59
C ALA A 196 -8.31 20.92 8.92
N THR A 197 -9.31 20.88 8.01
CA THR A 197 -10.45 19.97 8.16
C THR A 197 -10.24 18.64 7.41
N PRO A 198 -10.99 17.59 7.76
CA PRO A 198 -10.98 16.32 7.04
C PRO A 198 -11.22 16.47 5.52
N GLU A 199 -12.15 17.35 5.12
CA GLU A 199 -12.48 17.57 3.72
C GLU A 199 -11.31 18.22 2.97
N GLN A 200 -10.57 19.12 3.63
CA GLN A 200 -9.38 19.75 3.06
C GLN A 200 -8.23 18.74 2.93
N ALA A 201 -8.00 17.91 3.94
CA ALA A 201 -6.98 16.88 3.93
C ALA A 201 -7.24 15.78 2.86
N CYS A 202 -8.52 15.49 2.59
CA CYS A 202 -8.92 14.51 1.56
C CYS A 202 -8.84 15.04 0.13
N LYS A 203 -8.56 16.35 -0.10
CA LYS A 203 -8.41 16.93 -1.45
C LYS A 203 -6.98 16.84 -1.96
N HIS A 204 -6.56 15.61 -2.36
CA HIS A 204 -5.23 15.45 -2.94
C HIS A 204 -5.12 16.17 -4.31
N PRO A 205 -4.02 16.90 -4.58
CA PRO A 205 -3.90 17.75 -5.78
C PRO A 205 -3.82 16.99 -7.10
N LYS A 206 -3.40 15.72 -7.10
CA LYS A 206 -3.13 14.92 -8.31
C LYS A 206 -3.84 13.57 -8.36
N TRP A 207 -4.02 12.91 -7.21
CA TRP A 207 -4.55 11.55 -7.12
C TRP A 207 -5.96 11.54 -6.54
N SER A 208 -6.83 10.70 -7.10
CA SER A 208 -8.10 10.32 -6.46
C SER A 208 -7.88 9.08 -5.62
N MET A 209 -7.87 9.23 -4.31
CA MET A 209 -7.50 8.18 -3.36
C MET A 209 -8.55 8.02 -2.26
N GLY A 210 -8.47 6.89 -1.53
CA GLY A 210 -9.25 6.68 -0.32
C GLY A 210 -8.97 7.75 0.76
N ARG A 211 -9.91 7.94 1.68
CA ARG A 211 -9.82 9.01 2.70
C ARG A 211 -8.58 8.85 3.59
N LYS A 212 -8.29 7.63 4.08
CA LYS A 212 -7.13 7.36 4.96
C LYS A 212 -5.81 7.76 4.29
N ILE A 213 -5.53 7.25 3.10
CA ILE A 213 -4.28 7.54 2.38
C ILE A 213 -4.18 9.01 1.96
N SER A 214 -5.31 9.71 1.75
CA SER A 214 -5.29 11.16 1.48
C SER A 214 -4.83 11.95 2.69
N VAL A 215 -5.28 11.59 3.91
CA VAL A 215 -4.78 12.19 5.16
C VAL A 215 -3.31 11.83 5.39
N ASP A 216 -2.91 10.59 5.13
CA ASP A 216 -1.50 10.18 5.22
C ASP A 216 -0.61 10.97 4.24
N SER A 217 -1.12 11.28 3.05
CA SER A 217 -0.42 12.17 2.11
C SER A 217 -0.33 13.61 2.64
N ALA A 218 -1.41 14.11 3.25
CA ALA A 218 -1.46 15.45 3.81
C ALA A 218 -0.49 15.65 4.99
N THR A 219 -0.26 14.61 5.80
CA THR A 219 0.68 14.58 6.94
C THR A 219 2.11 14.18 6.55
N LEU A 220 2.36 13.78 5.31
CA LEU A 220 3.54 13.06 4.83
C LEU A 220 3.78 11.68 5.50
N MET A 221 2.84 11.17 6.29
CA MET A 221 2.92 9.81 6.84
C MET A 221 2.93 8.76 5.73
N ASN A 222 2.17 8.97 4.64
CA ASN A 222 2.19 8.04 3.50
C ASN A 222 3.63 7.81 3.02
N LYS A 223 4.40 8.89 2.85
CA LYS A 223 5.80 8.81 2.44
C LYS A 223 6.69 8.19 3.52
N GLY A 224 6.37 8.42 4.78
CA GLY A 224 7.02 7.75 5.91
C GLY A 224 6.82 6.23 5.90
N LEU A 225 5.59 5.76 5.69
CA LEU A 225 5.29 4.32 5.58
C LEU A 225 5.97 3.72 4.35
N GLU A 226 6.04 4.45 3.26
CA GLU A 226 6.73 4.03 2.04
C GLU A 226 8.25 3.90 2.22
N LEU A 227 8.90 4.74 3.03
CA LEU A 227 10.31 4.56 3.38
C LEU A 227 10.54 3.23 4.11
N ILE A 228 9.67 2.91 5.09
CA ILE A 228 9.74 1.65 5.82
C ILE A 228 9.49 0.46 4.88
N GLU A 229 8.51 0.56 3.99
CA GLU A 229 8.23 -0.47 2.99
C GLU A 229 9.43 -0.66 2.05
N ALA A 230 10.06 0.42 1.56
CA ALA A 230 11.22 0.37 0.67
C ALA A 230 12.42 -0.33 1.34
N GLN A 231 12.65 -0.09 2.63
CA GLN A 231 13.68 -0.78 3.41
C GLN A 231 13.54 -2.30 3.30
N PHE A 232 12.33 -2.82 3.48
CA PHE A 232 12.07 -4.27 3.44
C PHE A 232 12.02 -4.83 2.02
N LEU A 233 11.40 -4.11 1.08
CA LEU A 233 11.24 -4.59 -0.30
C LEU A 233 12.55 -4.70 -1.05
N PHE A 234 13.44 -3.72 -0.83
CA PHE A 234 14.69 -3.61 -1.56
C PHE A 234 15.91 -3.97 -0.72
N ASP A 235 15.71 -4.34 0.56
CA ASP A 235 16.75 -4.68 1.52
C ASP A 235 17.84 -3.58 1.61
N MET A 236 17.39 -2.32 1.68
CA MET A 236 18.26 -1.14 1.72
C MET A 236 18.36 -0.57 3.13
N PRO A 237 19.55 -0.16 3.58
CA PRO A 237 19.68 0.45 4.91
C PRO A 237 19.01 1.82 4.94
N PRO A 238 18.48 2.25 6.12
CA PRO A 238 17.77 3.53 6.27
C PRO A 238 18.51 4.77 5.75
N GLU A 239 19.84 4.76 5.81
CA GLU A 239 20.72 5.86 5.38
C GLU A 239 20.77 6.02 3.85
N GLN A 240 20.34 4.99 3.12
CA GLN A 240 20.28 5.00 1.64
C GLN A 240 18.85 5.22 1.13
N LEU A 241 17.92 5.60 2.00
CA LEU A 241 16.52 5.91 1.65
C LEU A 241 16.24 7.39 1.86
N ASP A 242 15.85 8.07 0.80
CA ASP A 242 15.61 9.50 0.81
C ASP A 242 14.25 9.87 0.23
N VAL A 243 13.79 11.10 0.53
CA VAL A 243 12.52 11.66 0.07
C VAL A 243 12.75 13.04 -0.50
N ILE A 244 12.17 13.30 -1.66
CA ILE A 244 12.05 14.65 -2.20
C ILE A 244 10.61 14.98 -2.54
N ILE A 245 10.25 16.23 -2.46
CA ILE A 245 8.93 16.71 -2.89
C ILE A 245 8.99 17.02 -4.38
N HIS A 246 8.05 16.44 -5.14
CA HIS A 246 7.85 16.63 -6.56
C HIS A 246 6.37 16.92 -6.84
N PRO A 247 5.93 18.19 -6.84
CA PRO A 247 4.51 18.57 -6.86
C PRO A 247 3.75 18.10 -8.10
N GLN A 248 4.44 17.91 -9.23
CA GLN A 248 3.81 17.45 -10.46
C GLN A 248 3.44 15.96 -10.43
N SER A 249 4.10 15.16 -9.57
CA SER A 249 3.93 13.71 -9.44
C SER A 249 4.07 12.96 -10.79
N ILE A 250 4.96 13.42 -11.65
CA ILE A 250 5.29 12.81 -12.94
C ILE A 250 6.43 11.82 -12.78
N ILE A 251 7.48 12.19 -12.03
CA ILE A 251 8.50 11.25 -11.57
C ILE A 251 7.98 10.56 -10.33
N HIS A 252 7.86 9.23 -10.40
CA HIS A 252 7.33 8.46 -9.31
C HIS A 252 8.38 8.04 -8.28
N SER A 253 9.62 7.76 -8.70
CA SER A 253 10.82 7.59 -7.85
C SER A 253 12.08 7.53 -8.71
N MET A 254 13.23 7.54 -8.04
CA MET A 254 14.55 7.50 -8.67
C MET A 254 15.50 6.58 -7.94
N VAL A 255 16.49 6.08 -8.66
CA VAL A 255 17.64 5.31 -8.14
C VAL A 255 18.92 6.05 -8.49
N GLU A 256 19.68 6.47 -7.50
CA GLU A 256 21.02 7.04 -7.67
C GLU A 256 22.06 5.93 -7.55
N TYR A 257 22.94 5.85 -8.53
CA TYR A 257 24.01 4.87 -8.60
C TYR A 257 25.35 5.42 -8.11
N VAL A 258 26.28 4.51 -7.80
CA VAL A 258 27.62 4.87 -7.27
C VAL A 258 28.48 5.64 -8.26
N ASP A 259 28.20 5.53 -9.56
CA ASP A 259 28.87 6.29 -10.63
C ASP A 259 28.33 7.73 -10.80
N GLY A 260 27.31 8.09 -10.01
CA GLY A 260 26.65 9.41 -10.04
C GLY A 260 25.48 9.51 -11.02
N SER A 261 25.14 8.45 -11.77
CA SER A 261 23.95 8.45 -12.60
C SER A 261 22.68 8.31 -11.76
N VAL A 262 21.59 8.91 -12.22
CA VAL A 262 20.26 8.81 -11.62
C VAL A 262 19.29 8.29 -12.67
N LEU A 263 18.66 7.15 -12.40
CA LEU A 263 17.56 6.63 -13.20
C LEU A 263 16.22 6.98 -12.55
N ALA A 264 15.26 7.42 -13.36
CA ALA A 264 13.93 7.81 -12.92
C ALA A 264 12.86 7.14 -13.76
N GLN A 265 11.80 6.66 -13.13
CA GLN A 265 10.61 6.23 -13.83
C GLN A 265 9.60 7.40 -13.84
N LEU A 266 9.09 7.70 -15.03
CA LEU A 266 8.11 8.75 -15.27
C LEU A 266 6.84 8.15 -15.87
N GLY A 267 5.69 8.74 -15.51
CA GLY A 267 4.39 8.36 -16.07
C GLY A 267 3.28 9.32 -15.66
N ASN A 268 2.14 9.20 -16.30
CA ASN A 268 0.93 9.86 -15.80
C ASN A 268 0.53 9.24 -14.46
N PRO A 269 -0.03 10.02 -13.52
CA PRO A 269 -0.44 9.52 -12.20
C PRO A 269 -1.70 8.66 -12.32
N ASP A 270 -1.52 7.39 -12.69
CA ASP A 270 -2.58 6.40 -12.87
C ASP A 270 -2.08 5.02 -12.40
N MET A 271 -2.79 4.43 -11.43
CA MET A 271 -2.41 3.14 -10.84
C MET A 271 -2.44 1.97 -11.82
N ARG A 272 -3.12 2.10 -12.96
CA ARG A 272 -3.09 1.06 -14.00
C ARG A 272 -1.70 0.83 -14.59
N VAL A 273 -0.82 1.85 -14.55
CA VAL A 273 0.56 1.71 -15.04
C VAL A 273 1.37 0.73 -14.18
N PRO A 274 1.55 0.94 -12.86
CA PRO A 274 2.28 0.00 -12.01
C PRO A 274 1.57 -1.35 -11.89
N ILE A 275 0.23 -1.39 -11.91
CA ILE A 275 -0.55 -2.63 -11.90
C ILE A 275 -0.27 -3.45 -13.17
N ALA A 276 -0.32 -2.83 -14.36
CA ALA A 276 -0.04 -3.49 -15.62
C ALA A 276 1.40 -4.01 -15.66
N HIS A 277 2.36 -3.21 -15.18
CA HIS A 277 3.76 -3.65 -15.06
C HIS A 277 3.91 -4.88 -14.17
N ALA A 278 3.30 -4.86 -12.98
CA ALA A 278 3.37 -6.00 -12.05
C ALA A 278 2.67 -7.26 -12.59
N LEU A 279 1.52 -7.11 -13.25
CA LEU A 279 0.78 -8.22 -13.88
C LEU A 279 1.56 -8.85 -15.03
N ALA A 280 2.19 -8.02 -15.87
CA ALA A 280 2.91 -8.46 -17.05
C ALA A 280 4.29 -9.06 -16.74
N TYR A 281 4.91 -8.65 -15.67
CA TYR A 281 6.32 -8.92 -15.35
C TYR A 281 6.76 -10.36 -15.71
N PRO A 282 7.91 -10.54 -16.38
CA PRO A 282 8.90 -9.52 -16.80
C PRO A 282 8.56 -8.78 -18.12
N GLU A 283 7.48 -9.12 -18.79
CA GLU A 283 6.99 -8.46 -20.00
C GLU A 283 6.34 -7.10 -19.69
N ARG A 284 5.90 -6.43 -20.74
CA ARG A 284 5.05 -5.23 -20.70
C ARG A 284 3.91 -5.36 -21.69
N PHE A 285 2.74 -4.81 -21.31
CA PHE A 285 1.59 -4.69 -22.19
C PHE A 285 0.89 -3.34 -21.98
N ASP A 286 -0.08 -3.04 -22.82
CA ASP A 286 -0.85 -1.80 -22.75
C ASP A 286 -1.69 -1.74 -21.44
N SER A 287 -1.45 -0.71 -20.64
CA SER A 287 -2.22 -0.43 -19.43
C SER A 287 -3.56 0.26 -19.68
N GLY A 288 -3.80 0.73 -20.90
CA GLY A 288 -4.93 1.60 -21.25
C GLY A 288 -4.78 3.05 -20.79
N VAL A 289 -3.58 3.44 -20.36
CA VAL A 289 -3.27 4.82 -19.94
C VAL A 289 -2.57 5.53 -21.09
N SER A 290 -2.95 6.78 -21.34
CA SER A 290 -2.30 7.62 -22.37
C SER A 290 -0.82 7.84 -22.06
N SER A 291 0.00 7.92 -23.11
CA SER A 291 1.42 8.25 -22.97
C SER A 291 1.63 9.61 -22.32
N LEU A 292 2.70 9.73 -21.52
CA LEU A 292 3.12 11.00 -20.94
C LEU A 292 3.63 11.94 -22.04
N ASP A 293 3.08 13.14 -22.09
CA ASP A 293 3.59 14.23 -22.94
C ASP A 293 4.56 15.11 -22.13
N LEU A 294 5.85 14.90 -22.32
CA LEU A 294 6.90 15.63 -21.62
C LEU A 294 6.96 17.11 -22.04
N VAL A 295 6.57 17.45 -23.27
CA VAL A 295 6.55 18.83 -23.74
C VAL A 295 5.41 19.58 -23.05
N ALA A 296 4.23 18.99 -22.97
CA ALA A 296 3.09 19.57 -22.25
C ALA A 296 3.34 19.63 -20.72
N ALA A 297 4.07 18.68 -20.14
CA ALA A 297 4.46 18.69 -18.75
C ALA A 297 5.37 19.87 -18.39
N GLY A 298 6.23 20.29 -19.32
CA GLY A 298 7.08 21.49 -19.19
C GLY A 298 8.12 21.37 -18.11
N THR A 299 7.87 21.94 -16.92
CA THR A 299 8.84 22.02 -15.82
C THR A 299 8.58 20.98 -14.75
N LEU A 300 9.63 20.29 -14.33
CA LEU A 300 9.65 19.40 -13.17
C LEU A 300 10.35 20.11 -12.00
N GLN A 301 9.69 20.21 -10.87
CA GLN A 301 10.17 20.92 -9.68
C GLN A 301 10.47 19.93 -8.55
N PHE A 302 11.49 20.27 -7.76
CA PHE A 302 11.90 19.48 -6.61
C PHE A 302 12.14 20.40 -5.42
N GLU A 303 11.72 19.95 -4.23
CA GLU A 303 11.85 20.66 -2.96
C GLU A 303 12.26 19.65 -1.87
N GLU A 304 12.93 20.13 -0.83
CA GLU A 304 13.18 19.33 0.37
C GLU A 304 11.88 19.18 1.17
N PRO A 305 11.64 18.01 1.80
CA PRO A 305 10.51 17.83 2.70
C PRO A 305 10.68 18.66 3.98
N ASP A 306 9.61 19.31 4.43
CA ASP A 306 9.61 20.09 5.68
C ASP A 306 9.11 19.24 6.85
N GLU A 307 10.02 18.56 7.52
CA GLU A 307 9.72 17.68 8.66
C GLU A 307 9.29 18.43 9.93
N THR A 308 9.46 19.76 9.97
CA THR A 308 8.95 20.60 11.07
C THR A 308 7.45 20.84 10.91
N ARG A 309 6.99 21.21 9.72
CA ARG A 309 5.56 21.37 9.44
C ARG A 309 4.82 20.03 9.34
N PHE A 310 5.52 18.96 8.94
CA PHE A 310 4.97 17.62 8.74
C PHE A 310 5.73 16.57 9.55
N PRO A 311 5.55 16.56 10.89
CA PRO A 311 6.37 15.73 11.79
C PRO A 311 6.20 14.20 11.57
N CYS A 312 5.11 13.78 10.92
CA CYS A 312 4.87 12.36 10.68
C CYS A 312 5.97 11.70 9.83
N LEU A 313 6.61 12.44 8.91
CA LEU A 313 7.75 11.91 8.14
C LEU A 313 8.97 11.67 9.06
N ARG A 314 9.28 12.61 9.96
CA ARG A 314 10.34 12.43 10.98
C ARG A 314 10.07 11.21 11.85
N LEU A 315 8.85 11.08 12.39
CA LEU A 315 8.46 9.94 13.22
C LEU A 315 8.63 8.60 12.50
N ALA A 316 8.29 8.56 11.21
CA ALA A 316 8.47 7.36 10.41
C ALA A 316 9.96 7.02 10.18
N ARG A 317 10.82 8.02 9.93
CA ARG A 317 12.28 7.82 9.84
C ARG A 317 12.85 7.32 11.17
N GLU A 318 12.38 7.86 12.29
CA GLU A 318 12.79 7.42 13.63
C GLU A 318 12.36 5.97 13.89
N ALA A 319 11.11 5.61 13.61
CA ALA A 319 10.60 4.24 13.73
C ALA A 319 11.34 3.26 12.82
N MET A 320 11.65 3.66 11.57
CA MET A 320 12.44 2.88 10.63
C MET A 320 13.84 2.58 11.16
N ARG A 321 14.55 3.60 11.69
CA ARG A 321 15.90 3.44 12.27
C ARG A 321 15.90 2.62 13.56
N ALA A 322 14.88 2.79 14.40
CA ALA A 322 14.70 2.00 15.61
C ALA A 322 14.48 0.51 15.30
N GLY A 323 13.80 0.21 14.19
CA GLY A 323 13.50 -1.16 13.79
C GLY A 323 12.59 -1.87 14.79
N GLY A 324 12.79 -3.17 14.97
CA GLY A 324 11.98 -3.95 15.93
C GLY A 324 10.48 -3.89 15.62
N GLY A 325 9.69 -3.62 16.66
CA GLY A 325 8.25 -3.41 16.55
C GLY A 325 7.82 -1.96 16.33
N ALA A 326 8.75 -0.99 16.30
CA ALA A 326 8.42 0.43 16.20
C ALA A 326 7.62 0.78 14.92
N PRO A 327 7.90 0.22 13.73
CA PRO A 327 7.07 0.43 12.56
C PRO A 327 5.62 -0.05 12.72
N CYS A 328 5.41 -1.21 13.36
CA CYS A 328 4.07 -1.73 13.66
C CYS A 328 3.31 -0.78 14.61
N VAL A 329 3.97 -0.30 15.67
CA VAL A 329 3.41 0.67 16.61
C VAL A 329 3.01 1.95 15.91
N LEU A 330 3.89 2.51 15.08
CA LEU A 330 3.61 3.72 14.29
C LEU A 330 2.38 3.54 13.40
N ASN A 331 2.32 2.44 12.65
CA ASN A 331 1.17 2.17 11.76
C ASN A 331 -0.14 2.10 12.54
N ALA A 332 -0.17 1.36 13.66
CA ALA A 332 -1.35 1.20 14.49
C ALA A 332 -1.83 2.54 15.08
N ALA A 333 -0.90 3.34 15.63
CA ALA A 333 -1.21 4.67 16.16
C ALA A 333 -1.74 5.60 15.08
N ASN A 334 -1.12 5.57 13.88
CA ASN A 334 -1.53 6.39 12.76
C ASN A 334 -2.92 6.02 12.24
N GLU A 335 -3.25 4.73 12.12
CA GLU A 335 -4.59 4.32 11.69
C GLU A 335 -5.67 4.83 12.66
N VAL A 336 -5.41 4.77 13.96
CA VAL A 336 -6.33 5.27 15.01
C VAL A 336 -6.44 6.79 14.94
N SER A 337 -5.33 7.51 14.93
CA SER A 337 -5.32 8.99 14.94
C SER A 337 -5.96 9.56 13.66
N VAL A 338 -5.68 8.98 12.49
CA VAL A 338 -6.28 9.38 11.22
C VAL A 338 -7.78 9.12 11.20
N GLN A 339 -8.25 7.96 11.70
CA GLN A 339 -9.69 7.69 11.77
C GLN A 339 -10.40 8.69 12.68
N ASN A 340 -9.82 8.99 13.85
CA ASN A 340 -10.39 9.96 14.79
C ASN A 340 -10.39 11.39 14.24
N PHE A 341 -9.39 11.76 13.43
CA PHE A 341 -9.40 13.02 12.69
C PHE A 341 -10.53 13.04 11.63
N LEU A 342 -10.69 11.97 10.87
CA LEU A 342 -11.75 11.85 9.86
C LEU A 342 -13.16 11.90 10.47
N ASP A 343 -13.31 11.46 11.70
CA ASP A 343 -14.55 11.50 12.50
C ASP A 343 -14.74 12.84 13.22
N GLY A 344 -13.78 13.77 13.11
CA GLY A 344 -13.86 15.09 13.73
C GLY A 344 -13.63 15.10 15.24
N ARG A 345 -13.04 14.03 15.81
CA ARG A 345 -12.78 13.91 17.26
C ARG A 345 -11.46 14.54 17.68
N VAL A 346 -10.50 14.66 16.77
CA VAL A 346 -9.19 15.31 17.00
C VAL A 346 -8.84 16.25 15.85
N GLY A 347 -7.94 17.21 16.09
CA GLY A 347 -7.41 18.13 15.08
C GLY A 347 -6.33 17.49 14.20
N PHE A 348 -6.00 18.14 13.10
CA PHE A 348 -4.96 17.64 12.17
C PHE A 348 -3.59 17.50 12.84
N ALA A 349 -3.19 18.48 13.67
CA ALA A 349 -1.93 18.45 14.40
C ALA A 349 -1.86 17.32 15.46
N ASP A 350 -3.01 16.88 15.96
CA ASP A 350 -3.06 15.80 16.95
C ASP A 350 -2.63 14.45 16.38
N ILE A 351 -2.72 14.24 15.06
CA ILE A 351 -2.27 13.01 14.41
C ILE A 351 -0.79 12.74 14.76
N ALA A 352 0.08 13.72 14.53
CA ALA A 352 1.50 13.56 14.84
C ALA A 352 1.75 13.44 16.34
N ARG A 353 1.05 14.24 17.17
CA ARG A 353 1.16 14.21 18.65
C ARG A 353 0.79 12.84 19.22
N ILE A 354 -0.32 12.26 18.77
CA ILE A 354 -0.77 10.93 19.22
C ILE A 354 0.24 9.85 18.81
N ASN A 355 0.69 9.88 17.54
CA ASN A 355 1.68 8.94 17.04
C ASN A 355 2.98 8.99 17.85
N GLU A 356 3.49 10.18 18.13
CA GLU A 356 4.71 10.39 18.95
C GLU A 356 4.53 9.91 20.39
N ALA A 357 3.37 10.22 21.01
CA ALA A 357 3.07 9.78 22.37
C ALA A 357 3.00 8.25 22.49
N VAL A 358 2.41 7.55 21.52
CA VAL A 358 2.33 6.08 21.52
C VAL A 358 3.71 5.45 21.31
N LEU A 359 4.51 5.97 20.36
CA LEU A 359 5.89 5.52 20.14
C LEU A 359 6.73 5.69 21.41
N THR A 360 6.61 6.84 22.08
CA THR A 360 7.33 7.12 23.34
C THR A 360 6.89 6.18 24.45
N ALA A 361 5.59 5.93 24.59
CA ALA A 361 5.04 5.10 25.67
C ALA A 361 5.44 3.62 25.52
N LEU A 362 5.54 3.10 24.31
CA LEU A 362 5.95 1.71 24.05
C LEU A 362 7.47 1.55 23.91
N GLY A 363 8.19 2.65 23.69
CA GLY A 363 9.62 2.63 23.42
C GLY A 363 9.95 1.86 22.14
N ASN A 364 10.99 1.01 22.20
CA ASN A 364 11.37 0.17 21.05
C ASN A 364 11.08 -1.31 21.37
N PRO A 365 9.84 -1.82 21.12
CA PRO A 365 9.52 -3.22 21.35
C PRO A 365 10.29 -4.12 20.39
N ALA A 366 10.57 -5.34 20.83
CA ALA A 366 11.21 -6.34 19.97
C ALA A 366 10.41 -6.57 18.68
N ALA A 367 11.09 -7.00 17.63
CA ALA A 367 10.42 -7.40 16.40
C ALA A 367 9.47 -8.58 16.69
N PRO A 368 8.22 -8.54 16.23
CA PRO A 368 7.30 -9.67 16.38
C PRO A 368 7.81 -10.91 15.64
N ASP A 369 7.78 -12.07 16.31
CA ASP A 369 8.24 -13.33 15.73
C ASP A 369 7.12 -14.11 15.01
N SER A 370 5.87 -13.71 15.20
CA SER A 370 4.70 -14.35 14.60
C SER A 370 3.62 -13.34 14.20
N LEU A 371 2.66 -13.80 13.37
CA LEU A 371 1.45 -13.03 13.06
C LEU A 371 0.67 -12.69 14.34
N ALA A 372 0.58 -13.63 15.29
CA ALA A 372 -0.12 -13.41 16.56
C ALA A 372 0.55 -12.31 17.38
N ASP A 373 1.88 -12.30 17.47
CA ASP A 373 2.63 -11.27 18.19
C ASP A 373 2.48 -9.90 17.50
N THR A 374 2.50 -9.87 16.16
CA THR A 374 2.26 -8.64 15.40
C THR A 374 0.88 -8.06 15.69
N LEU A 375 -0.16 -8.88 15.69
CA LEU A 375 -1.54 -8.46 15.98
C LEU A 375 -1.70 -8.04 17.45
N ALA A 376 -1.02 -8.68 18.39
CA ALA A 376 -1.02 -8.31 19.80
C ALA A 376 -0.35 -6.95 20.04
N LEU A 377 0.77 -6.68 19.35
CA LEU A 377 1.46 -5.39 19.40
C LEU A 377 0.61 -4.29 18.78
N ASP A 378 0.03 -4.53 17.62
CA ASP A 378 -0.92 -3.61 16.94
C ASP A 378 -2.09 -3.26 17.86
N ALA A 379 -2.75 -4.26 18.47
CA ALA A 379 -3.86 -4.05 19.39
C ALA A 379 -3.45 -3.24 20.62
N THR A 380 -2.23 -3.44 21.12
CA THR A 380 -1.70 -2.68 22.27
C THR A 380 -1.47 -1.22 21.89
N ALA A 381 -0.84 -0.96 20.74
CA ALA A 381 -0.61 0.40 20.26
C ALA A 381 -1.93 1.13 19.97
N ARG A 382 -2.94 0.46 19.41
CA ARG A 382 -4.29 1.03 19.19
C ARG A 382 -4.95 1.45 20.51
N ARG A 383 -4.90 0.60 21.54
CA ARG A 383 -5.47 0.98 22.85
C ARG A 383 -4.79 2.22 23.44
N LEU A 384 -3.47 2.31 23.33
CA LEU A 384 -2.74 3.48 23.79
C LEU A 384 -3.09 4.73 23.00
N ALA A 385 -3.25 4.62 21.67
CA ALA A 385 -3.67 5.73 20.84
C ALA A 385 -5.08 6.25 21.23
N GLU A 386 -6.04 5.35 21.47
CA GLU A 386 -7.38 5.73 21.96
C GLU A 386 -7.31 6.42 23.35
N GLN A 387 -6.41 5.99 24.23
CA GLN A 387 -6.20 6.66 25.52
C GLN A 387 -5.64 8.09 25.34
N GLN A 388 -4.76 8.32 24.36
CA GLN A 388 -4.23 9.65 24.05
C GLN A 388 -5.28 10.59 23.43
N ILE A 389 -6.36 10.06 22.89
CA ILE A 389 -7.48 10.81 22.33
C ILE A 389 -8.46 11.21 23.43
N ALA A 390 -8.65 10.36 24.44
CA ALA A 390 -9.56 10.58 25.55
C ALA A 390 -8.98 11.52 26.64
N ALA A 391 -7.67 11.76 26.65
CA ALA A 391 -6.96 12.62 27.58
C ALA A 391 -6.96 14.08 27.13
#